data_122cf4851ba538ab5a804ef964e504f1
#
_entry.id   122cf4851ba538ab5a804ef964e504f1
#
_cell.length_a   1.000
_cell.length_b   1.000
_cell.length_c   1.000
_cell.angle_alpha   90.00
_cell.angle_beta   90.00
_cell.angle_gamma   90.00
#
_symmetry.space_group_name_H-M   'P 1'
#
loop_
_entity.id
_entity.type
_entity.pdbx_description
1 polymer ?
#
loop_
_entity_poly.entity_id
_entity_poly.type
_entity_poly.pdbx_seq_one_letter_code
_entity_poly.pdbx_strand_id
1 'polypeptide(L)'
;MDIDRIKNSIRNVPDFPKPGIQFKDITTLLQDKNAFKEAIAAFYIAFKDKEIDVIVGIESRGFIFAAPLALKMGCRFVLARKPGKLPSETIAEEYELEYGIDAIEMHTDAINKGDKVLIVDDLLATGGTAKATGSVVKKLQGEILSYAFLIILKGLKGDELLKPVPVFNILEY
;
A
#
# COMPACT_ATOMS: atom_id res chain seq x y z
N MET A 1 -15.15 9.16 -12.30
CA MET A 1 -14.30 9.13 -11.10
C MET A 1 -14.26 10.54 -10.52
N ASP A 2 -14.68 10.70 -9.30
CA ASP A 2 -14.81 11.97 -8.58
C ASP A 2 -13.71 12.05 -7.50
N ILE A 3 -12.57 12.64 -7.86
CA ILE A 3 -11.40 12.78 -6.96
C ILE A 3 -11.73 13.72 -5.79
N ASP A 4 -12.55 14.76 -6.04
CA ASP A 4 -12.93 15.72 -4.99
C ASP A 4 -13.79 15.04 -3.92
N ARG A 5 -14.66 14.11 -4.31
CA ARG A 5 -15.40 13.28 -3.35
C ARG A 5 -14.46 12.48 -2.47
N ILE A 6 -13.47 11.80 -3.06
CA ILE A 6 -12.47 11.02 -2.31
C ILE A 6 -11.75 11.93 -1.31
N LYS A 7 -11.25 13.08 -1.79
CA LYS A 7 -10.51 14.04 -0.98
C LYS A 7 -11.35 14.59 0.19
N ASN A 8 -12.59 14.99 -0.09
CA ASN A 8 -13.49 15.59 0.91
C ASN A 8 -14.02 14.58 1.93
N SER A 9 -13.94 13.27 1.63
CA SER A 9 -14.35 12.21 2.56
C SER A 9 -13.28 11.84 3.57
N ILE A 10 -12.03 12.31 3.41
CA ILE A 10 -10.93 12.05 4.34
C ILE A 10 -10.91 13.10 5.43
N ARG A 11 -11.01 12.66 6.68
CA ARG A 11 -10.95 13.54 7.85
C ARG A 11 -9.51 13.90 8.18
N ASN A 12 -9.27 15.20 8.41
CA ASN A 12 -8.01 15.65 8.99
C ASN A 12 -8.13 15.70 10.52
N VAL A 13 -7.22 15.00 11.21
CA VAL A 13 -7.14 15.00 12.68
C VAL A 13 -5.85 15.73 13.06
N PRO A 14 -5.94 16.96 13.57
CA PRO A 14 -4.75 17.69 14.01
C PRO A 14 -4.16 17.07 15.27
N ASP A 15 -2.83 17.21 15.41
CA ASP A 15 -2.08 16.83 16.59
C ASP A 15 -2.20 15.35 17.00
N PHE A 16 -2.34 14.43 16.02
CA PHE A 16 -2.42 13.00 16.25
C PHE A 16 -1.31 12.25 15.47
N PRO A 17 -0.58 11.29 16.08
CA PRO A 17 -0.59 10.91 17.51
C PRO A 17 0.24 11.87 18.39
N LYS A 18 0.88 12.88 17.79
CA LYS A 18 1.74 13.87 18.48
C LYS A 18 1.41 15.27 17.97
N PRO A 19 1.64 16.33 18.80
CA PRO A 19 1.51 17.71 18.37
C PRO A 19 2.26 18.00 17.07
N GLY A 20 1.63 18.77 16.17
CA GLY A 20 2.17 19.16 14.86
C GLY A 20 1.87 18.20 13.71
N ILE A 21 1.41 16.97 13.99
CA ILE A 21 1.06 16.00 12.95
C ILE A 21 -0.39 16.20 12.50
N GLN A 22 -0.56 16.29 11.17
CA GLN A 22 -1.89 16.35 10.53
C GLN A 22 -2.26 14.95 10.01
N PHE A 23 -2.90 14.15 10.84
CA PHE A 23 -3.23 12.77 10.50
C PHE A 23 -4.40 12.69 9.52
N LYS A 24 -4.21 11.95 8.43
CA LYS A 24 -5.25 11.71 7.43
C LYS A 24 -6.02 10.44 7.77
N ASP A 25 -7.20 10.62 8.34
CA ASP A 25 -8.06 9.51 8.76
C ASP A 25 -8.98 9.09 7.60
N ILE A 26 -8.73 7.89 7.10
CA ILE A 26 -9.50 7.30 6.00
C ILE A 26 -10.79 6.62 6.46
N THR A 27 -11.06 6.53 7.77
CA THR A 27 -12.25 5.80 8.27
C THR A 27 -13.54 6.45 7.79
N THR A 28 -13.57 7.77 7.64
CA THR A 28 -14.70 8.50 7.09
C THR A 28 -14.90 8.24 5.58
N LEU A 29 -13.82 8.07 4.82
CA LEU A 29 -13.89 7.61 3.43
C LEU A 29 -14.51 6.21 3.35
N LEU A 30 -14.11 5.29 4.23
CA LEU A 30 -14.64 3.93 4.24
C LEU A 30 -16.12 3.86 4.62
N GLN A 31 -16.63 4.82 5.40
CA GLN A 31 -18.04 4.96 5.76
C GLN A 31 -18.89 5.53 4.61
N ASP A 32 -18.30 6.27 3.68
CA ASP A 32 -18.99 6.72 2.45
C ASP A 32 -18.85 5.67 1.35
N LYS A 33 -19.93 4.90 1.11
CA LYS A 33 -19.95 3.84 0.10
C LYS A 33 -19.56 4.33 -1.32
N ASN A 34 -19.85 5.58 -1.64
CA ASN A 34 -19.55 6.14 -2.96
C ASN A 34 -18.08 6.57 -3.04
N ALA A 35 -17.56 7.25 -2.01
CA ALA A 35 -16.14 7.62 -1.96
C ALA A 35 -15.23 6.38 -1.96
N PHE A 36 -15.58 5.34 -1.19
CA PHE A 36 -14.83 4.08 -1.20
C PHE A 36 -14.87 3.40 -2.57
N LYS A 37 -16.06 3.33 -3.20
CA LYS A 37 -16.21 2.81 -4.56
C LYS A 37 -15.36 3.58 -5.57
N GLU A 38 -15.33 4.91 -5.48
CA GLU A 38 -14.52 5.77 -6.35
C GLU A 38 -13.03 5.55 -6.14
N ALA A 39 -12.57 5.35 -4.89
CA ALA A 39 -11.17 5.05 -4.59
C ALA A 39 -10.74 3.70 -5.23
N ILE A 40 -11.55 2.64 -5.08
CA ILE A 40 -11.26 1.36 -5.74
C ILE A 40 -11.30 1.49 -7.27
N ALA A 41 -12.23 2.28 -7.80
CA ALA A 41 -12.33 2.52 -9.25
C ALA A 41 -11.09 3.28 -9.77
N ALA A 42 -10.54 4.22 -8.99
CA ALA A 42 -9.34 4.95 -9.34
C ALA A 42 -8.12 4.03 -9.49
N PHE A 43 -7.88 3.16 -8.52
CA PHE A 43 -6.84 2.13 -8.61
C PHE A 43 -7.06 1.22 -9.82
N TYR A 44 -8.28 0.72 -9.99
CA TYR A 44 -8.59 -0.18 -11.10
C TYR A 44 -8.31 0.46 -12.46
N ILE A 45 -8.76 1.71 -12.68
CA ILE A 45 -8.54 2.43 -13.94
C ILE A 45 -7.06 2.63 -14.24
N ALA A 46 -6.24 2.89 -13.21
CA ALA A 46 -4.80 3.07 -13.35
C ALA A 46 -4.07 1.79 -13.79
N PHE A 47 -4.59 0.62 -13.41
CA PHE A 47 -3.89 -0.65 -13.59
C PHE A 47 -4.61 -1.68 -14.46
N LYS A 48 -5.85 -1.47 -14.90
CA LYS A 48 -6.68 -2.44 -15.66
C LYS A 48 -6.03 -2.98 -16.93
N ASP A 49 -5.15 -2.19 -17.56
CA ASP A 49 -4.47 -2.55 -18.82
C ASP A 49 -3.03 -3.06 -18.55
N LYS A 50 -2.68 -3.31 -17.29
CA LYS A 50 -1.40 -3.89 -16.88
C LYS A 50 -1.58 -5.36 -16.57
N GLU A 51 -0.62 -6.17 -17.02
CA GLU A 51 -0.54 -7.59 -16.62
C GLU A 51 -0.02 -7.66 -15.18
N ILE A 52 -0.90 -7.88 -14.23
CA ILE A 52 -0.57 -8.03 -12.80
C ILE A 52 -1.00 -9.42 -12.37
N ASP A 53 -0.05 -10.21 -11.86
CA ASP A 53 -0.28 -11.56 -11.36
C ASP A 53 -0.70 -11.55 -9.89
N VAL A 54 -0.16 -10.59 -9.13
CA VAL A 54 -0.31 -10.52 -7.67
C VAL A 54 -0.45 -9.08 -7.21
N ILE A 55 -1.40 -8.84 -6.33
CA ILE A 55 -1.48 -7.61 -5.52
C ILE A 55 -1.07 -7.93 -4.09
N VAL A 56 -0.03 -7.25 -3.61
CA VAL A 56 0.43 -7.31 -2.22
C VAL A 56 -0.18 -6.14 -1.45
N GLY A 57 -0.96 -6.44 -0.41
CA GLY A 57 -1.47 -5.43 0.52
C GLY A 57 -0.60 -5.34 1.76
N ILE A 58 -0.27 -4.12 2.19
CA ILE A 58 0.51 -3.88 3.40
C ILE A 58 -0.40 -3.78 4.63
N GLU A 59 -0.07 -4.50 5.72
CA GLU A 59 -0.78 -4.43 7.00
C GLU A 59 -0.78 -3.02 7.57
N SER A 60 -1.92 -2.57 7.99
CA SER A 60 -3.23 -3.24 7.93
C SER A 60 -4.19 -2.56 6.97
N ARG A 61 -4.08 -1.24 6.79
CA ARG A 61 -5.04 -0.45 6.02
C ARG A 61 -4.90 -0.66 4.51
N GLY A 62 -3.72 -1.06 4.05
CA GLY A 62 -3.50 -1.47 2.65
C GLY A 62 -4.39 -2.63 2.22
N PHE A 63 -4.74 -3.56 3.13
CA PHE A 63 -5.64 -4.68 2.82
C PHE A 63 -7.01 -4.23 2.33
N ILE A 64 -7.50 -3.10 2.85
CA ILE A 64 -8.83 -2.55 2.55
C ILE A 64 -8.95 -2.20 1.06
N PHE A 65 -7.87 -1.74 0.45
CA PHE A 65 -7.82 -1.36 -0.97
C PHE A 65 -7.31 -2.50 -1.85
N ALA A 66 -6.31 -3.23 -1.37
CA ALA A 66 -5.67 -4.31 -2.13
C ALA A 66 -6.61 -5.49 -2.40
N ALA A 67 -7.37 -5.95 -1.40
CA ALA A 67 -8.25 -7.10 -1.55
C ALA A 67 -9.39 -6.86 -2.58
N PRO A 68 -10.18 -5.77 -2.51
CA PRO A 68 -11.21 -5.52 -3.52
C PRO A 68 -10.61 -5.20 -4.90
N LEU A 69 -9.41 -4.61 -4.96
CA LEU A 69 -8.72 -4.38 -6.23
C LEU A 69 -8.30 -5.71 -6.88
N ALA A 70 -7.71 -6.63 -6.11
CA ALA A 70 -7.31 -7.95 -6.59
C ALA A 70 -8.51 -8.74 -7.13
N LEU A 71 -9.62 -8.74 -6.38
CA LEU A 71 -10.87 -9.36 -6.82
C LEU A 71 -11.37 -8.75 -8.15
N LYS A 72 -11.35 -7.42 -8.26
CA LYS A 72 -11.81 -6.69 -9.47
C LYS A 72 -10.89 -6.92 -10.67
N MET A 73 -9.59 -7.11 -10.45
CA MET A 73 -8.60 -7.39 -11.50
C MET A 73 -8.51 -8.88 -11.85
N GLY A 74 -9.05 -9.76 -11.02
CA GLY A 74 -8.97 -11.21 -11.23
C GLY A 74 -7.58 -11.80 -11.01
N CYS A 75 -6.77 -11.19 -10.11
CA CYS A 75 -5.43 -11.64 -9.78
C CYS A 75 -5.33 -12.09 -8.31
N ARG A 76 -4.17 -12.70 -7.95
CA ARG A 76 -3.93 -13.17 -6.57
C ARG A 76 -3.76 -11.99 -5.61
N PHE A 77 -4.15 -12.22 -4.35
CA PHE A 77 -3.95 -11.28 -3.24
C PHE A 77 -3.03 -11.88 -2.20
N VAL A 78 -2.01 -11.15 -1.79
CA VAL A 78 -0.99 -11.56 -0.82
C VAL A 78 -0.90 -10.54 0.31
N LEU A 79 -0.69 -11.04 1.52
CA LEU A 79 -0.57 -10.22 2.73
C LEU A 79 0.91 -9.97 3.05
N ALA A 80 1.30 -8.70 3.14
CA ALA A 80 2.53 -8.29 3.80
C ALA A 80 2.18 -7.85 5.23
N ARG A 81 2.75 -8.51 6.24
CA ARG A 81 2.32 -8.36 7.63
C ARG A 81 3.48 -8.07 8.57
N LYS A 82 3.15 -7.54 9.74
CA LYS A 82 4.08 -7.41 10.87
C LYS A 82 4.48 -8.79 11.38
N PRO A 83 5.69 -8.95 11.97
CA PRO A 83 6.19 -10.24 12.43
C PRO A 83 5.23 -10.98 13.36
N GLY A 84 5.18 -12.31 13.18
CA GLY A 84 4.37 -13.20 14.00
C GLY A 84 2.86 -13.17 13.72
N LYS A 85 2.44 -12.55 12.61
CA LYS A 85 1.02 -12.52 12.20
C LYS A 85 0.66 -13.57 11.15
N LEU A 86 1.65 -14.20 10.55
CA LEU A 86 1.48 -15.24 9.53
C LEU A 86 1.78 -16.62 10.13
N PRO A 87 0.93 -17.65 9.87
CA PRO A 87 1.01 -18.93 10.58
C PRO A 87 1.97 -19.95 9.96
N SER A 88 2.51 -19.70 8.76
CA SER A 88 3.43 -20.62 8.07
C SER A 88 4.83 -20.00 7.95
N GLU A 89 5.74 -20.64 7.22
CA GLU A 89 7.09 -20.13 6.98
C GLU A 89 7.05 -18.75 6.31
N THR A 90 7.84 -17.84 6.84
CA THR A 90 7.90 -16.47 6.35
C THR A 90 9.31 -16.06 5.97
N ILE A 91 9.40 -15.08 5.08
CA ILE A 91 10.60 -14.31 4.80
C ILE A 91 10.35 -12.86 5.20
N ALA A 92 11.30 -12.26 5.90
CA ALA A 92 11.15 -10.92 6.45
C ALA A 92 12.21 -9.96 5.93
N GLU A 93 11.90 -8.67 6.06
CA GLU A 93 12.82 -7.55 5.89
C GLU A 93 12.62 -6.57 7.03
N GLU A 94 13.72 -6.25 7.72
CA GLU A 94 13.76 -5.20 8.73
C GLU A 94 13.93 -3.82 8.08
N TYR A 95 13.38 -2.80 8.71
CA TYR A 95 13.56 -1.40 8.29
C TYR A 95 13.57 -0.46 9.50
N GLU A 96 14.32 0.61 9.35
CA GLU A 96 14.44 1.63 10.38
C GLU A 96 13.17 2.51 10.42
N LEU A 97 12.72 2.79 11.62
CA LEU A 97 11.74 3.82 11.94
C LEU A 97 12.47 5.04 12.51
N GLU A 98 11.75 6.14 12.65
CA GLU A 98 12.25 7.32 13.36
C GLU A 98 12.70 6.97 14.80
N TYR A 99 12.04 5.96 15.41
CA TYR A 99 12.40 5.42 16.73
C TYR A 99 12.30 3.88 16.69
N GLY A 100 13.46 3.22 16.48
CA GLY A 100 13.57 1.75 16.52
C GLY A 100 13.59 1.08 15.16
N ILE A 101 13.51 -0.25 15.20
CA ILE A 101 13.47 -1.14 14.02
C ILE A 101 12.11 -1.81 13.99
N ASP A 102 11.56 -1.97 12.81
CA ASP A 102 10.36 -2.74 12.56
C ASP A 102 10.62 -3.70 11.38
N ALA A 103 9.74 -4.64 11.14
CA ALA A 103 9.88 -5.58 10.04
C ALA A 103 8.55 -5.84 9.34
N ILE A 104 8.65 -6.30 8.11
CA ILE A 104 7.52 -6.79 7.33
C ILE A 104 7.84 -8.19 6.82
N GLU A 105 6.87 -9.08 6.83
CA GLU A 105 7.03 -10.47 6.39
C GLU A 105 5.93 -10.89 5.42
N MET A 106 6.24 -11.87 4.57
CA MET A 106 5.31 -12.60 3.73
C MET A 106 5.59 -14.10 3.84
N HIS A 107 4.62 -14.95 3.53
CA HIS A 107 4.86 -16.38 3.39
C HIS A 107 5.86 -16.66 2.26
N THR A 108 6.71 -17.68 2.44
CA THR A 108 7.74 -18.05 1.47
C THR A 108 7.18 -18.53 0.13
N ASP A 109 5.95 -19.00 0.10
CA ASP A 109 5.20 -19.47 -1.07
C ASP A 109 4.24 -18.41 -1.66
N ALA A 110 4.26 -17.18 -1.15
CA ALA A 110 3.31 -16.14 -1.54
C ALA A 110 3.49 -15.63 -2.98
N ILE A 111 4.73 -15.55 -3.45
CA ILE A 111 5.12 -15.00 -4.77
C ILE A 111 5.86 -16.09 -5.55
N ASN A 112 5.46 -16.33 -6.78
CA ASN A 112 6.20 -17.17 -7.68
C ASN A 112 7.29 -16.37 -8.42
N LYS A 113 8.35 -17.05 -8.80
CA LYS A 113 9.40 -16.43 -9.59
C LYS A 113 8.86 -15.81 -10.88
N GLY A 114 9.12 -14.53 -11.06
CA GLY A 114 8.69 -13.75 -12.23
C GLY A 114 7.28 -13.23 -12.17
N ASP A 115 6.52 -13.44 -11.07
CA ASP A 115 5.22 -12.80 -10.88
C ASP A 115 5.34 -11.28 -10.98
N LYS A 116 4.46 -10.66 -11.72
CA LYS A 116 4.31 -9.21 -11.82
C LYS A 116 3.47 -8.70 -10.65
N VAL A 117 4.08 -7.91 -9.79
CA VAL A 117 3.54 -7.52 -8.47
C VAL A 117 3.17 -6.05 -8.43
N LEU A 118 1.95 -5.75 -7.95
CA LEU A 118 1.54 -4.43 -7.52
C LEU A 118 1.49 -4.38 -5.99
N ILE A 119 2.22 -3.45 -5.37
CA ILE A 119 2.21 -3.26 -3.91
C ILE A 119 1.26 -2.11 -3.57
N VAL A 120 0.29 -2.35 -2.68
CA VAL A 120 -0.78 -1.41 -2.36
C VAL A 120 -0.83 -1.10 -0.87
N ASP A 121 -0.91 0.19 -0.54
CA ASP A 121 -1.20 0.66 0.80
C ASP A 121 -2.12 1.89 0.76
N ASP A 122 -2.62 2.31 1.92
CA ASP A 122 -3.46 3.50 2.02
C ASP A 122 -2.65 4.80 1.98
N LEU A 123 -1.46 4.82 2.58
CA LEU A 123 -0.67 6.04 2.72
C LEU A 123 0.83 5.79 2.57
N LEU A 124 1.48 6.61 1.77
CA LEU A 124 2.93 6.70 1.68
C LEU A 124 3.43 7.91 2.48
N ALA A 125 4.16 7.64 3.57
CA ALA A 125 4.86 8.64 4.37
C ALA A 125 6.35 8.67 4.02
N THR A 126 7.22 8.13 4.85
CA THR A 126 8.68 8.04 4.62
C THR A 126 9.08 6.93 3.66
N GLY A 127 8.21 5.95 3.43
CA GLY A 127 8.44 4.87 2.47
C GLY A 127 9.15 3.62 3.03
N GLY A 128 9.55 3.61 4.29
CA GLY A 128 10.30 2.49 4.88
C GLY A 128 9.58 1.15 4.76
N THR A 129 8.32 1.08 5.19
CA THR A 129 7.50 -0.15 5.12
C THR A 129 7.29 -0.61 3.67
N ALA A 130 7.01 0.32 2.75
CA ALA A 130 6.80 0.00 1.35
C ALA A 130 8.09 -0.54 0.70
N LYS A 131 9.24 0.06 1.00
CA LYS A 131 10.56 -0.40 0.54
C LYS A 131 10.87 -1.79 1.07
N ALA A 132 10.66 -2.03 2.38
CA ALA A 132 10.87 -3.35 3.00
C ALA A 132 9.97 -4.41 2.35
N THR A 133 8.68 -4.08 2.10
CA THR A 133 7.76 -4.95 1.37
C THR A 133 8.31 -5.29 -0.02
N GLY A 134 8.80 -4.28 -0.74
CA GLY A 134 9.43 -4.50 -2.05
C GLY A 134 10.69 -5.37 -1.98
N SER A 135 11.50 -5.25 -0.92
CA SER A 135 12.65 -6.12 -0.69
C SER A 135 12.22 -7.58 -0.51
N VAL A 136 11.15 -7.85 0.25
CA VAL A 136 10.61 -9.21 0.41
C VAL A 136 10.11 -9.76 -0.92
N VAL A 137 9.37 -8.97 -1.72
CA VAL A 137 8.93 -9.39 -3.08
C VAL A 137 10.12 -9.79 -3.93
N LYS A 138 11.20 -9.01 -3.93
CA LYS A 138 12.43 -9.31 -4.68
C LYS A 138 13.15 -10.56 -4.17
N LYS A 139 13.22 -10.78 -2.84
CA LYS A 139 13.76 -12.01 -2.25
C LYS A 139 12.98 -13.25 -2.71
N LEU A 140 11.68 -13.13 -2.92
CA LEU A 140 10.80 -14.15 -3.48
C LEU A 140 10.85 -14.22 -5.01
N GLN A 141 11.72 -13.43 -5.66
CA GLN A 141 11.93 -13.38 -7.10
C GLN A 141 10.74 -12.84 -7.91
N GLY A 142 9.87 -12.05 -7.29
CA GLY A 142 8.83 -11.27 -7.96
C GLY A 142 9.38 -10.00 -8.63
N GLU A 143 8.69 -9.52 -9.66
CA GLU A 143 8.95 -8.28 -10.37
C GLU A 143 7.95 -7.20 -9.91
N ILE A 144 8.44 -6.11 -9.29
CA ILE A 144 7.57 -5.03 -8.83
C ILE A 144 7.27 -4.10 -10.01
N LEU A 145 6.02 -4.07 -10.46
CA LEU A 145 5.59 -3.17 -11.54
C LEU A 145 5.34 -1.75 -11.05
N SER A 146 4.74 -1.62 -9.86
CA SER A 146 4.44 -0.32 -9.27
C SER A 146 4.11 -0.46 -7.78
N TYR A 147 4.23 0.67 -7.07
CA TYR A 147 3.59 0.90 -5.79
C TYR A 147 2.36 1.77 -6.01
N ALA A 148 1.29 1.53 -5.26
CA ALA A 148 0.04 2.26 -5.38
C ALA A 148 -0.53 2.65 -4.02
N PHE A 149 -0.81 3.95 -3.85
CA PHE A 149 -1.29 4.52 -2.58
C PHE A 149 -2.55 5.35 -2.79
N LEU A 150 -3.44 5.33 -1.80
CA LEU A 150 -4.54 6.29 -1.78
C LEU A 150 -3.99 7.70 -1.56
N ILE A 151 -3.05 7.85 -0.63
CA ILE A 151 -2.48 9.13 -0.21
C ILE A 151 -0.96 9.09 -0.26
N ILE A 152 -0.33 10.17 -0.74
CA ILE A 152 1.09 10.44 -0.55
C ILE A 152 1.29 11.72 0.25
N LEU A 153 2.19 11.69 1.24
CA LEU A 153 2.66 12.87 1.98
C LEU A 153 3.94 13.39 1.33
N LYS A 154 3.82 14.31 0.38
CA LYS A 154 4.95 14.81 -0.44
C LYS A 154 6.10 15.39 0.37
N GLY A 155 5.80 16.05 1.49
CA GLY A 155 6.81 16.61 2.38
C GLY A 155 7.78 15.58 2.96
N LEU A 156 7.42 14.29 2.99
CA LEU A 156 8.23 13.20 3.56
C LEU A 156 9.05 12.44 2.50
N LYS A 157 8.86 12.73 1.20
CA LYS A 157 9.67 12.21 0.08
C LYS A 157 9.79 10.68 0.01
N GLY A 158 8.78 9.95 0.50
CA GLY A 158 8.79 8.49 0.51
C GLY A 158 8.87 7.88 -0.89
N ASP A 159 8.35 8.57 -1.90
CA ASP A 159 8.42 8.17 -3.31
C ASP A 159 9.87 8.18 -3.85
N GLU A 160 10.74 9.04 -3.34
CA GLU A 160 12.16 9.04 -3.71
C GLU A 160 12.86 7.75 -3.26
N LEU A 161 12.46 7.21 -2.10
CA LEU A 161 13.02 5.97 -1.55
C LEU A 161 12.66 4.73 -2.37
N LEU A 162 11.56 4.78 -3.13
CA LEU A 162 11.03 3.66 -3.91
C LEU A 162 11.57 3.61 -5.35
N LYS A 163 12.30 4.63 -5.78
CA LYS A 163 12.92 4.65 -7.11
C LYS A 163 13.84 3.43 -7.33
N PRO A 164 13.96 2.91 -8.57
CA PRO A 164 13.34 3.40 -9.81
C PRO A 164 11.93 2.88 -10.09
N VAL A 165 11.29 2.15 -9.15
CA VAL A 165 9.96 1.60 -9.36
C VAL A 165 8.92 2.74 -9.37
N PRO A 166 7.98 2.75 -10.34
CA PRO A 166 6.94 3.76 -10.40
C PRO A 166 6.05 3.78 -9.15
N VAL A 167 5.64 4.97 -8.73
CA VAL A 167 4.68 5.18 -7.64
C VAL A 167 3.44 5.86 -8.21
N PHE A 168 2.28 5.24 -7.99
CA PHE A 168 0.97 5.80 -8.28
C PHE A 168 0.30 6.25 -6.98
N ASN A 169 -0.36 7.40 -7.02
CA ASN A 169 -1.19 7.87 -5.90
C ASN A 169 -2.47 8.54 -6.42
N ILE A 170 -3.52 8.50 -5.61
CA ILE A 170 -4.78 9.15 -5.92
C ILE A 170 -4.77 10.59 -5.40
N LEU A 171 -4.28 10.80 -4.17
CA LEU A 171 -4.23 12.11 -3.51
C LEU A 171 -2.83 12.46 -3.06
N GLU A 172 -2.53 13.77 -3.05
CA GLU A 172 -1.28 14.36 -2.53
C GLU A 172 -1.58 15.36 -1.41
N TYR A 173 -0.77 15.33 -0.34
CA TYR A 173 -0.81 16.28 0.76
C TYR A 173 0.59 16.77 1.12
#